data_148447d8637d67973cf7bf4589017007
#
_entry.id   148447d8637d67973cf7bf4589017007
#
_cell.length_a   1.000
_cell.length_b   1.000
_cell.length_c   1.000
_cell.angle_alpha   90.00
_cell.angle_beta   90.00
_cell.angle_gamma   90.00
#
_symmetry.space_group_name_H-M   'P 1'
#
loop_
_entity.id
_entity.type
_entity.pdbx_description
1 polymer ?
#
loop_
_entity_poly.entity_id
_entity_poly.type
_entity_poly.pdbx_seq_one_letter_code
_entity_poly.pdbx_strand_id
1 'polypeptide(L)'
;LVPGEQVTLAFSLIRDLIVFTEFRLILVDKQGVTGKKTSYKSLPYRSISRFSVETSGHFDLDAELKIWVSSAVEPSEVLQFKSDSSVIEIQQALASAVFK
;
A
#
# COMPACT_ATOMS: atom_id res chain seq x y z
N LEU A 1 -6.88 -8.69 -12.54
CA LEU A 1 -5.55 -8.82 -13.13
C LEU A 1 -5.67 -9.00 -14.64
N VAL A 2 -4.74 -8.40 -15.38
CA VAL A 2 -4.70 -8.65 -16.81
C VAL A 2 -4.03 -9.99 -17.08
N PRO A 3 -4.30 -10.59 -18.26
CA PRO A 3 -3.65 -11.86 -18.60
C PRO A 3 -2.13 -11.75 -18.52
N GLY A 4 -1.50 -12.70 -17.88
CA GLY A 4 -0.06 -12.71 -17.71
C GLY A 4 0.45 -11.94 -16.50
N GLU A 5 -0.42 -11.17 -15.84
CA GLU A 5 -0.04 -10.45 -14.64
C GLU A 5 -0.06 -11.39 -13.44
N GLN A 6 0.99 -11.36 -12.64
CA GLN A 6 1.12 -12.24 -11.49
C GLN A 6 1.31 -11.43 -10.21
N VAL A 7 0.69 -11.91 -9.14
CA VAL A 7 0.89 -11.34 -7.82
C VAL A 7 2.24 -11.79 -7.31
N THR A 8 3.08 -10.82 -6.94
CA THR A 8 4.40 -11.12 -6.38
C THR A 8 4.38 -11.12 -4.86
N LEU A 9 3.65 -10.17 -4.26
CA LEU A 9 3.52 -10.07 -2.82
C LEU A 9 2.13 -9.54 -2.48
N ALA A 10 1.64 -9.90 -1.32
CA ALA A 10 0.37 -9.37 -0.80
C ALA A 10 0.48 -9.25 0.72
N PHE A 11 -0.03 -8.14 1.25
CA PHE A 11 -0.02 -7.89 2.68
C PHE A 11 -1.41 -7.50 3.14
N SER A 12 -1.87 -8.15 4.20
CA SER A 12 -3.14 -7.80 4.83
C SER A 12 -2.89 -6.74 5.89
N LEU A 13 -3.55 -5.61 5.74
CA LEU A 13 -3.44 -4.50 6.67
C LEU A 13 -4.64 -4.50 7.61
N ILE A 14 -4.73 -3.50 8.49
CA ILE A 14 -5.81 -3.47 9.47
C ILE A 14 -7.18 -3.47 8.80
N ARG A 15 -7.35 -2.64 7.77
CA ARG A 15 -8.62 -2.53 7.03
C ARG A 15 -8.48 -2.84 5.56
N ASP A 16 -7.26 -2.86 5.08
CA ASP A 16 -6.99 -2.88 3.66
C ASP A 16 -6.14 -4.08 3.30
N LEU A 17 -6.05 -4.33 2.02
CA LEU A 17 -5.13 -5.31 1.47
C LEU A 17 -4.28 -4.60 0.44
N ILE A 18 -2.99 -4.78 0.50
CA ILE A 18 -2.08 -4.21 -0.48
C ILE A 18 -1.45 -5.36 -1.25
N VAL A 19 -1.55 -5.30 -2.57
CA VAL A 19 -1.09 -6.36 -3.46
C VAL A 19 -0.10 -5.79 -4.44
N PHE A 20 1.06 -6.43 -4.52
CA PHE A 20 2.10 -6.07 -5.48
C PHE A 20 2.07 -7.06 -6.64
N THR A 21 1.92 -6.54 -7.85
CA THR A 21 2.10 -7.35 -9.04
C THR A 21 3.37 -6.89 -9.76
N GLU A 22 3.70 -7.53 -10.90
CA GLU A 22 4.86 -7.07 -11.66
C GLU A 22 4.63 -5.72 -12.34
N PHE A 23 3.38 -5.29 -12.47
CA PHE A 23 3.06 -4.07 -13.21
C PHE A 23 2.57 -2.92 -12.33
N ARG A 24 1.89 -3.22 -11.23
CA ARG A 24 1.19 -2.19 -10.48
C ARG A 24 1.02 -2.57 -9.03
N LEU A 25 0.68 -1.56 -8.25
CA LEU A 25 0.26 -1.71 -6.86
C LEU A 25 -1.26 -1.69 -6.85
N ILE A 26 -1.88 -2.68 -6.23
CA ILE A 26 -3.33 -2.75 -6.10
C ILE A 26 -3.69 -2.58 -4.64
N LEU A 27 -4.55 -1.60 -4.37
CA LEU A 27 -5.05 -1.36 -3.02
C LEU A 27 -6.50 -1.80 -2.96
N VAL A 28 -6.79 -2.73 -2.06
CA VAL A 28 -8.15 -3.24 -1.87
C VAL A 28 -8.66 -2.68 -0.55
N ASP A 29 -9.68 -1.87 -0.62
CA ASP A 29 -10.26 -1.20 0.54
C ASP A 29 -11.67 -1.73 0.75
N LYS A 30 -11.87 -2.39 1.88
CA LYS A 30 -13.20 -2.86 2.27
C LYS A 30 -13.87 -1.76 3.05
N GLN A 31 -14.83 -1.12 2.42
CA GLN A 31 -15.52 0.01 3.01
C GLN A 31 -16.80 -0.42 3.70
N GLY A 32 -17.11 0.30 4.79
CA GLY A 32 -18.36 0.17 5.46
C GLY A 32 -18.38 -0.94 6.49
N VAL A 33 -19.27 -0.78 7.45
CA VAL A 33 -19.43 -1.74 8.55
C VAL A 33 -19.92 -3.09 8.04
N THR A 34 -20.69 -3.06 6.96
CA THR A 34 -21.27 -4.27 6.40
C THR A 34 -20.33 -4.99 5.43
N GLY A 35 -19.24 -4.34 5.01
CA GLY A 35 -18.31 -4.92 4.06
C GLY A 35 -18.88 -5.15 2.67
N LYS A 36 -19.96 -4.48 2.33
CA LYS A 36 -20.63 -4.69 1.05
C LYS A 36 -19.95 -3.97 -0.10
N LYS A 37 -19.19 -2.92 0.19
CA LYS A 37 -18.48 -2.18 -0.85
C LYS A 37 -17.00 -2.46 -0.73
N THR A 38 -16.40 -2.83 -1.83
CA THR A 38 -14.96 -3.04 -1.93
C THR A 38 -14.43 -2.16 -3.04
N SER A 39 -13.44 -1.37 -2.73
CA SER A 39 -12.79 -0.49 -3.69
C SER A 39 -11.45 -1.09 -4.08
N TYR A 40 -11.20 -1.14 -5.38
CA TYR A 40 -9.93 -1.62 -5.93
C TYR A 40 -9.26 -0.46 -6.65
N LYS A 41 -8.10 -0.06 -6.17
CA LYS A 41 -7.33 1.02 -6.78
C LYS A 41 -6.05 0.46 -7.34
N SER A 42 -5.74 0.83 -8.56
CA SER A 42 -4.50 0.41 -9.22
C SER A 42 -3.59 1.60 -9.40
N LEU A 43 -2.36 1.47 -8.92
CA LEU A 43 -1.35 2.51 -9.04
C LEU A 43 -0.18 1.97 -9.84
N PRO A 44 0.03 2.47 -11.08
CA PRO A 44 1.26 2.12 -11.80
C PRO A 44 2.46 2.58 -10.98
N TYR A 45 3.47 1.75 -10.89
CA TYR A 45 4.65 2.09 -10.08
C TYR A 45 5.30 3.39 -10.51
N ARG A 46 5.32 3.65 -11.81
CA ARG A 46 5.92 4.89 -12.32
C ARG A 46 5.18 6.16 -11.91
N SER A 47 3.92 6.03 -11.49
CA SER A 47 3.13 7.17 -11.03
C SER A 47 3.37 7.52 -9.57
N ILE A 48 4.01 6.62 -8.84
CA ILE A 48 4.29 6.87 -7.42
C ILE A 48 5.54 7.73 -7.34
N SER A 49 5.37 8.95 -6.84
CA SER A 49 6.48 9.90 -6.74
C SER A 49 7.19 9.78 -5.41
N ARG A 50 6.49 9.39 -4.37
CA ARG A 50 7.05 9.34 -3.02
C ARG A 50 6.22 8.41 -2.17
N PHE A 51 6.85 7.78 -1.20
CA PHE A 51 6.13 7.05 -0.16
C PHE A 51 6.90 7.21 1.15
N SER A 52 6.17 7.07 2.26
CA SER A 52 6.79 7.12 3.57
C SER A 52 6.11 6.11 4.48
N VAL A 53 6.86 5.59 5.43
CA VAL A 53 6.34 4.75 6.48
C VAL A 53 6.59 5.48 7.80
N GLU A 54 5.52 5.75 8.53
CA GLU A 54 5.60 6.42 9.80
C GLU A 54 5.11 5.49 10.90
N THR A 55 5.87 5.40 11.96
CA THR A 55 5.47 4.62 13.13
C THR A 55 5.20 5.59 14.26
N SER A 56 4.14 5.31 15.02
CA SER A 56 3.90 6.09 16.23
C SER A 56 4.92 5.68 17.29
N GLY A 57 5.36 6.63 18.08
CA GLY A 57 6.30 6.33 19.16
C GLY A 57 5.61 5.63 20.29
N HIS A 58 6.33 4.95 21.12
CA HIS A 58 5.94 4.40 22.42
C HIS A 58 5.10 3.13 22.35
N PHE A 59 3.82 3.22 22.68
CA PHE A 59 3.02 2.02 22.93
C PHE A 59 2.13 1.63 21.78
N ASP A 60 2.03 2.49 20.81
CA ASP A 60 1.17 2.24 19.67
C ASP A 60 1.89 1.34 18.70
N LEU A 61 1.28 0.23 18.37
CA LEU A 61 1.86 -0.73 17.43
C LEU A 61 1.45 -0.46 16.00
N ASP A 62 0.72 0.63 15.76
CA ASP A 62 0.25 0.96 14.44
C ASP A 62 1.27 1.79 13.69
N ALA A 63 1.27 1.61 12.38
CA ALA A 63 2.10 2.39 11.47
C ALA A 63 1.24 2.88 10.33
N GLU A 64 1.70 3.93 9.66
CA GLU A 64 1.02 4.48 8.51
C GLU A 64 1.92 4.44 7.29
N LEU A 65 1.36 3.96 6.19
CA LEU A 65 2.01 4.03 4.89
C LEU A 65 1.33 5.12 4.09
N LYS A 66 2.09 6.11 3.66
CA LYS A 66 1.59 7.21 2.85
C LYS A 66 2.21 7.14 1.47
N ILE A 67 1.39 7.30 0.46
CA ILE A 67 1.82 7.20 -0.94
C ILE A 67 1.38 8.46 -1.66
N TRP A 68 2.32 9.11 -2.34
CA TRP A 68 2.07 10.28 -3.18
C TRP A 68 2.17 9.87 -4.64
N VAL A 69 1.21 10.34 -5.43
CA VAL A 69 1.15 10.05 -6.85
C VAL A 69 1.41 11.34 -7.62
N SER A 70 2.29 11.28 -8.61
CA SER A 70 2.63 12.43 -9.45
C SER A 70 3.18 13.57 -8.60
N SER A 71 2.71 14.80 -8.79
CA SER A 71 3.22 15.97 -8.07
C SER A 71 2.30 16.42 -6.95
N ALA A 72 1.47 15.52 -6.43
CA ALA A 72 0.53 15.85 -5.37
C ALA A 72 1.26 16.32 -4.11
N VAL A 73 0.71 17.36 -3.48
CA VAL A 73 1.23 17.89 -2.23
C VAL A 73 0.80 17.00 -1.05
N GLU A 74 -0.46 16.60 -1.08
CA GLU A 74 -1.00 15.73 -0.05
C GLU A 74 -0.87 14.27 -0.46
N PRO A 75 -0.73 13.35 0.50
CA PRO A 75 -0.68 11.93 0.13
C PRO A 75 -1.96 11.50 -0.55
N SER A 76 -1.81 10.77 -1.64
CA SER A 76 -2.94 10.24 -2.38
C SER A 76 -3.59 9.06 -1.66
N GLU A 77 -2.79 8.29 -0.94
CA GLU A 77 -3.26 7.14 -0.17
C GLU A 77 -2.61 7.12 1.20
N VAL A 78 -3.39 6.82 2.22
CA VAL A 78 -2.90 6.64 3.59
C VAL A 78 -3.45 5.32 4.09
N LEU A 79 -2.57 4.39 4.42
CA LEU A 79 -2.92 3.05 4.84
C LEU A 79 -2.36 2.79 6.23
N GLN A 80 -3.14 2.13 7.07
CA GLN A 80 -2.74 1.81 8.43
C GLN A 80 -2.49 0.32 8.57
N PHE A 81 -1.43 -0.04 9.25
CA PHE A 81 -1.10 -1.44 9.49
C PHE A 81 -0.33 -1.56 10.79
N LYS A 82 -0.21 -2.79 11.28
CA LYS A 82 0.50 -3.03 12.53
C LYS A 82 1.99 -2.93 12.30
N SER A 83 2.67 -2.28 13.24
CA SER A 83 4.12 -2.09 13.18
C SER A 83 4.81 -3.37 13.61
N ASP A 84 5.01 -4.26 12.65
CA ASP A 84 5.69 -5.53 12.86
C ASP A 84 6.67 -5.74 11.71
N SER A 85 7.05 -6.98 11.46
CA SER A 85 8.00 -7.28 10.39
C SER A 85 7.48 -6.90 9.01
N SER A 86 6.16 -6.77 8.85
CA SER A 86 5.56 -6.37 7.57
C SER A 86 5.97 -4.97 7.17
N VAL A 87 6.27 -4.09 8.13
CA VAL A 87 6.72 -2.73 7.84
C VAL A 87 7.95 -2.74 6.94
N ILE A 88 8.93 -3.54 7.31
CA ILE A 88 10.18 -3.62 6.56
C ILE A 88 9.94 -4.24 5.19
N GLU A 89 9.15 -5.29 5.13
CA GLU A 89 8.87 -5.98 3.89
C GLU A 89 8.13 -5.08 2.90
N ILE A 90 7.12 -4.35 3.38
CA ILE A 90 6.36 -3.44 2.52
C ILE A 90 7.26 -2.33 1.99
N GLN A 91 8.09 -1.77 2.85
CA GLN A 91 9.00 -0.71 2.45
C GLN A 91 9.99 -1.19 1.40
N GLN A 92 10.53 -2.37 1.58
CA GLN A 92 11.46 -2.96 0.62
C GLN A 92 10.78 -3.26 -0.71
N ALA A 93 9.56 -3.78 -0.65
CA ALA A 93 8.80 -4.10 -1.85
C ALA A 93 8.49 -2.83 -2.66
N LEU A 94 8.08 -1.77 -1.98
CA LEU A 94 7.82 -0.49 -2.63
C LEU A 94 9.09 0.09 -3.24
N ALA A 95 10.19 0.06 -2.51
CA ALA A 95 11.45 0.59 -3.03
C ALA A 95 11.91 -0.19 -4.26
N SER A 96 11.79 -1.50 -4.22
CA SER A 96 12.17 -2.34 -5.36
C SER A 96 11.32 -2.06 -6.59
N ALA A 97 10.02 -1.79 -6.39
CA ALA A 97 9.10 -1.58 -7.49
C ALA A 97 9.19 -0.16 -8.05
N VAL A 98 9.33 0.84 -7.17
CA VAL A 98 9.26 2.24 -7.57
C VAL A 98 10.60 2.75 -8.10
N PHE A 99 11.70 2.28 -7.53
CA PHE A 99 13.03 2.80 -7.86
C PHE A 99 13.82 1.86 -8.78
N LYS A 100 13.12 1.21 -9.66
CA LYS A 100 13.80 0.38 -10.65
C LYS A 100 14.53 1.24 -11.67
#